data_2a56ea45b0d41dfec7c55eab35654dfc
#
_entry.id   2a56ea45b0d41dfec7c55eab35654dfc
#
_cell.length_a   1.000
_cell.length_b   1.000
_cell.length_c   1.000
_cell.angle_alpha   90.00
_cell.angle_beta   90.00
_cell.angle_gamma   90.00
#
_symmetry.space_group_name_H-M   'P 1'
#
loop_
_entity.id
_entity.type
_entity.pdbx_description
1 polymer ?
#
loop_
_entity_poly.entity_id
_entity_poly.type
_entity_poly.pdbx_seq_one_letter_code
_entity_poly.pdbx_strand_id
1 'polypeptide(L)'
;MVEKINETLMENSGRLVGIEFVVIHNDAGSMTPIQYIEWLRYREKSLGIAHYYCNRNTIVRVVDTYNIAYHTGDWWSNIRSIGYEVCESMKVSDEEFLENEDITLMQATEDLLYYGLPITTDTVRLHHEFVPTSCPHRSLALHGGTTESVKDYFVLRMNEFAQLGSTVEEMLEAISEHEVATEPVDEIVPSTEENAELSDENSTPTNDALAKEVILGLWRNGSERKQRLEEAGYDYDAIQEIVNKKLNE
;
A
#
# COMPACT_ATOMS: atom_id res chain seq x y z
N MET A 1 -7.85 9.76 -8.23
CA MET A 1 -8.03 10.31 -6.84
C MET A 1 -8.81 9.30 -6.05
N VAL A 2 -8.31 8.88 -4.88
CA VAL A 2 -8.97 7.92 -3.97
C VAL A 2 -9.98 8.66 -3.10
N GLU A 3 -11.21 8.13 -2.99
CA GLU A 3 -12.27 8.72 -2.16
C GLU A 3 -12.12 8.25 -0.71
N LYS A 4 -12.10 9.19 0.25
CA LYS A 4 -12.12 8.89 1.70
C LYS A 4 -13.50 9.12 2.28
N ILE A 5 -14.09 8.07 2.86
CA ILE A 5 -15.42 8.07 3.49
C ILE A 5 -15.26 7.71 4.96
N ASN A 6 -15.81 8.57 5.83
CA ASN A 6 -15.87 8.33 7.27
C ASN A 6 -17.32 8.10 7.68
N GLU A 7 -17.64 6.86 8.09
CA GLU A 7 -18.96 6.51 8.57
C GLU A 7 -18.87 5.62 9.81
N THR A 8 -19.01 6.23 10.98
CA THR A 8 -18.91 5.51 12.26
C THR A 8 -20.11 4.58 12.46
N LEU A 9 -19.86 3.27 12.34
CA LEU A 9 -20.88 2.23 12.53
C LEU A 9 -20.84 1.60 13.93
N MET A 10 -19.83 1.96 14.76
CA MET A 10 -19.64 1.43 16.11
C MET A 10 -19.09 2.52 17.03
N GLU A 11 -20.00 3.25 17.68
CA GLU A 11 -19.64 4.42 18.49
C GLU A 11 -19.18 4.07 19.93
N ASN A 12 -19.70 2.98 20.53
CA ASN A 12 -19.58 2.70 21.96
C ASN A 12 -18.82 1.40 22.26
N SER A 13 -17.82 1.07 21.49
CA SER A 13 -16.99 -0.13 21.69
C SER A 13 -15.96 0.00 22.83
N GLY A 14 -15.82 1.17 23.39
CA GLY A 14 -14.74 1.54 24.32
C GLY A 14 -13.53 2.12 23.61
N ARG A 15 -12.62 2.73 24.36
CA ARG A 15 -11.38 3.32 23.84
C ARG A 15 -10.24 2.31 23.84
N LEU A 16 -9.37 2.42 22.84
CA LEU A 16 -8.09 1.73 22.87
C LEU A 16 -7.30 2.14 24.13
N VAL A 17 -6.58 1.19 24.69
CA VAL A 17 -5.66 1.47 25.83
C VAL A 17 -4.39 2.19 25.34
N GLY A 18 -4.08 2.08 24.09
CA GLY A 18 -3.03 2.72 23.33
C GLY A 18 -3.04 2.19 21.89
N ILE A 19 -2.38 2.88 20.97
CA ILE A 19 -2.14 2.36 19.63
C ILE A 19 -0.66 1.97 19.58
N GLU A 20 -0.42 0.66 19.52
CA GLU A 20 0.93 0.09 19.53
C GLU A 20 1.36 -0.44 18.16
N PHE A 21 0.38 -0.83 17.32
CA PHE A 21 0.62 -1.39 15.98
C PHE A 21 -0.63 -1.32 15.10
N VAL A 22 -0.42 -1.54 13.82
CA VAL A 22 -1.48 -1.76 12.82
C VAL A 22 -1.57 -3.24 12.47
N VAL A 23 -2.75 -3.70 12.05
CA VAL A 23 -2.97 -5.09 11.60
C VAL A 23 -3.59 -5.08 10.22
N ILE A 24 -2.90 -5.72 9.27
CA ILE A 24 -3.36 -5.84 7.89
C ILE A 24 -4.08 -7.18 7.69
N HIS A 25 -5.26 -7.09 7.08
CA HIS A 25 -6.14 -8.21 6.75
C HIS A 25 -6.41 -8.26 5.26
N ASN A 26 -6.83 -9.45 4.78
CA ASN A 26 -7.56 -9.58 3.52
C ASN A 26 -8.99 -10.00 3.83
N ASP A 27 -9.95 -9.33 3.22
CA ASP A 27 -11.38 -9.47 3.51
C ASP A 27 -11.96 -10.86 3.23
N ALA A 28 -11.23 -11.74 2.53
CA ALA A 28 -11.68 -13.03 2.04
C ALA A 28 -13.04 -12.93 1.31
N GLY A 29 -13.27 -11.80 0.63
CA GLY A 29 -14.53 -11.42 0.03
C GLY A 29 -14.40 -10.80 -1.35
N SER A 30 -15.54 -10.38 -1.86
CA SER A 30 -15.67 -9.75 -3.19
C SER A 30 -16.32 -8.36 -3.15
N MET A 31 -16.57 -7.84 -1.95
CA MET A 31 -17.25 -6.56 -1.76
C MET A 31 -16.26 -5.40 -1.85
N THR A 32 -16.73 -4.30 -2.43
CA THR A 32 -16.03 -3.02 -2.37
C THR A 32 -16.15 -2.41 -0.96
N PRO A 33 -15.30 -1.44 -0.58
CA PRO A 33 -15.40 -0.75 0.71
C PRO A 33 -16.79 -0.13 0.95
N ILE A 34 -17.43 0.43 -0.08
CA ILE A 34 -18.78 1.01 0.02
C ILE A 34 -19.82 -0.08 0.31
N GLN A 35 -19.71 -1.25 -0.31
CA GLN A 35 -20.60 -2.38 -0.04
C GLN A 35 -20.44 -2.90 1.38
N TYR A 36 -19.22 -2.81 1.95
CA TYR A 36 -18.97 -3.15 3.35
C TYR A 36 -19.72 -2.23 4.32
N ILE A 37 -19.87 -0.92 4.02
CA ILE A 37 -20.69 -0.02 4.87
C ILE A 37 -22.11 -0.59 5.02
N GLU A 38 -22.76 -0.92 3.91
CA GLU A 38 -24.13 -1.43 3.93
C GLU A 38 -24.23 -2.79 4.62
N TRP A 39 -23.31 -3.71 4.33
CA TRP A 39 -23.28 -5.03 4.95
C TRP A 39 -23.04 -4.94 6.45
N LEU A 40 -22.04 -4.15 6.90
CA LEU A 40 -21.72 -3.95 8.31
C LEU A 40 -22.83 -3.24 9.08
N ARG A 41 -23.61 -2.38 8.43
CA ARG A 41 -24.72 -1.66 9.07
C ARG A 41 -25.71 -2.62 9.72
N TYR A 42 -25.97 -3.74 9.07
CA TYR A 42 -26.96 -4.75 9.52
C TYR A 42 -26.32 -5.97 10.20
N ARG A 43 -24.99 -6.11 10.15
CA ARG A 43 -24.28 -7.22 10.76
C ARG A 43 -24.02 -6.95 12.25
N GLU A 44 -24.10 -7.98 13.07
CA GLU A 44 -23.65 -7.92 14.46
C GLU A 44 -22.13 -7.67 14.51
N LYS A 45 -21.71 -6.58 15.17
CA LYS A 45 -20.31 -6.11 15.18
C LYS A 45 -19.36 -7.06 15.90
N SER A 46 -19.88 -7.83 16.90
CA SER A 46 -19.11 -8.84 17.62
C SER A 46 -18.63 -10.00 16.75
N LEU A 47 -19.22 -10.16 15.54
CA LEU A 47 -18.76 -11.14 14.55
C LEU A 47 -17.52 -10.70 13.73
N GLY A 48 -16.99 -9.52 14.04
CA GLY A 48 -15.80 -8.95 13.43
C GLY A 48 -16.08 -7.67 12.64
N ILE A 49 -15.29 -6.63 12.91
CA ILE A 49 -15.30 -5.36 12.21
C ILE A 49 -13.89 -4.75 12.35
N ALA A 50 -13.27 -4.36 11.24
CA ALA A 50 -12.03 -3.59 11.23
C ALA A 50 -12.31 -2.09 11.27
N HIS A 51 -11.28 -1.27 11.45
CA HIS A 51 -11.41 0.19 11.40
C HIS A 51 -11.60 0.67 9.98
N TYR A 52 -10.81 0.13 9.05
CA TYR A 52 -10.78 0.51 7.65
C TYR A 52 -11.07 -0.65 6.70
N TYR A 53 -11.72 -0.32 5.60
CA TYR A 53 -11.95 -1.16 4.43
C TYR A 53 -11.46 -0.37 3.21
N CYS A 54 -10.48 -0.90 2.48
CA CYS A 54 -9.78 -0.16 1.44
C CYS A 54 -9.73 -0.93 0.12
N ASN A 55 -9.80 -0.19 -0.98
CA ASN A 55 -9.39 -0.63 -2.30
C ASN A 55 -8.77 0.53 -3.09
N ARG A 56 -8.32 0.29 -4.32
CA ARG A 56 -7.68 1.28 -5.21
C ARG A 56 -8.49 2.56 -5.45
N ASN A 57 -9.80 2.54 -5.18
CA ASN A 57 -10.69 3.68 -5.45
C ASN A 57 -11.19 4.37 -4.18
N THR A 58 -11.26 3.64 -3.05
CA THR A 58 -11.98 4.10 -1.87
C THR A 58 -11.33 3.61 -0.59
N ILE A 59 -11.22 4.49 0.39
CA ILE A 59 -10.88 4.21 1.78
C ILE A 59 -12.11 4.51 2.62
N VAL A 60 -12.65 3.50 3.30
CA VAL A 60 -13.80 3.66 4.19
C VAL A 60 -13.35 3.41 5.62
N ARG A 61 -13.56 4.39 6.52
CA ARG A 61 -13.39 4.22 7.96
C ARG A 61 -14.76 4.02 8.60
N VAL A 62 -14.97 2.88 9.25
CA VAL A 62 -16.24 2.51 9.90
C VAL A 62 -16.17 2.47 11.43
N VAL A 63 -14.97 2.51 12.01
CA VAL A 63 -14.72 2.68 13.45
C VAL A 63 -13.65 3.75 13.61
N ASP A 64 -13.87 4.69 14.52
CA ASP A 64 -12.86 5.71 14.81
C ASP A 64 -11.59 5.08 15.39
N THR A 65 -10.42 5.53 14.95
CA THR A 65 -9.13 4.91 15.28
C THR A 65 -8.73 4.94 16.74
N TYR A 66 -9.42 5.70 17.57
CA TYR A 66 -9.26 5.70 19.04
C TYR A 66 -10.26 4.78 19.76
N ASN A 67 -11.20 4.16 19.06
CA ASN A 67 -12.17 3.19 19.57
C ASN A 67 -11.71 1.75 19.27
N ILE A 68 -12.23 0.79 20.05
CA ILE A 68 -11.92 -0.62 19.87
C ILE A 68 -12.71 -1.15 18.66
N ALA A 69 -12.03 -1.80 17.73
CA ALA A 69 -12.62 -2.64 16.70
C ALA A 69 -12.36 -4.12 17.02
N TYR A 70 -13.24 -5.02 16.55
CA TYR A 70 -13.14 -6.47 16.80
C TYR A 70 -12.64 -7.16 15.54
N HIS A 71 -11.32 -7.06 15.25
CA HIS A 71 -10.78 -7.51 13.96
C HIS A 71 -9.78 -8.68 14.05
N THR A 72 -9.17 -8.91 15.22
CA THR A 72 -8.14 -9.94 15.34
C THR A 72 -8.63 -11.24 15.97
N GLY A 73 -9.83 -11.23 16.58
CA GLY A 73 -10.32 -12.37 17.40
C GLY A 73 -9.59 -12.52 18.74
N ASP A 74 -8.58 -11.70 19.02
CA ASP A 74 -7.84 -11.63 20.28
C ASP A 74 -8.07 -10.29 20.97
N TRP A 75 -8.48 -10.33 22.25
CA TRP A 75 -8.81 -9.11 22.99
C TRP A 75 -7.61 -8.20 23.23
N TRP A 76 -6.45 -8.79 23.52
CA TRP A 76 -5.25 -8.00 23.81
C TRP A 76 -4.82 -7.14 22.61
N SER A 77 -4.87 -7.70 21.42
CA SER A 77 -4.53 -7.00 20.18
C SER A 77 -5.63 -6.03 19.74
N ASN A 78 -6.91 -6.39 19.87
CA ASN A 78 -8.04 -5.52 19.53
C ASN A 78 -8.03 -4.18 20.30
N ILE A 79 -7.58 -4.18 21.55
CA ILE A 79 -7.53 -2.95 22.36
C ILE A 79 -6.25 -2.12 22.17
N ARG A 80 -5.33 -2.53 21.25
CA ARG A 80 -4.02 -1.91 21.02
C ARG A 80 -3.71 -1.61 19.56
N SER A 81 -4.60 -1.93 18.66
CA SER A 81 -4.31 -1.83 17.24
C SER A 81 -5.40 -1.19 16.41
N ILE A 82 -5.01 -0.69 15.26
CA ILE A 82 -5.91 -0.29 14.19
C ILE A 82 -5.89 -1.40 13.12
N GLY A 83 -7.06 -1.86 12.68
CA GLY A 83 -7.21 -2.92 11.69
C GLY A 83 -7.64 -2.40 10.33
N TYR A 84 -7.06 -2.98 9.26
CA TYR A 84 -7.29 -2.60 7.86
C TYR A 84 -7.61 -3.83 7.03
N GLU A 85 -8.68 -3.77 6.25
CA GLU A 85 -9.07 -4.82 5.30
C GLU A 85 -8.71 -4.39 3.86
N VAL A 86 -7.84 -5.18 3.22
CA VAL A 86 -7.67 -5.11 1.76
C VAL A 86 -8.87 -5.80 1.13
N CYS A 87 -9.76 -5.02 0.50
CA CYS A 87 -11.03 -5.49 -0.03
C CYS A 87 -10.90 -6.18 -1.40
N GLU A 88 -11.94 -6.89 -1.80
CA GLU A 88 -12.06 -7.61 -3.07
C GLU A 88 -11.01 -8.72 -3.27
N SER A 89 -10.45 -9.25 -2.18
CA SER A 89 -9.32 -10.19 -2.23
C SER A 89 -9.63 -11.52 -2.93
N MET A 90 -10.92 -11.87 -3.13
CA MET A 90 -11.36 -13.08 -3.83
C MET A 90 -11.91 -12.81 -5.24
N LYS A 91 -11.85 -11.57 -5.74
CA LYS A 91 -12.55 -11.20 -6.97
C LYS A 91 -11.65 -10.62 -8.06
N VAL A 92 -10.79 -9.69 -7.70
CA VAL A 92 -10.01 -8.89 -8.65
C VAL A 92 -8.76 -9.64 -9.12
N SER A 93 -8.11 -9.18 -10.19
CA SER A 93 -6.81 -9.69 -10.64
C SER A 93 -5.72 -9.46 -9.60
N ASP A 94 -4.55 -10.06 -9.77
CA ASP A 94 -3.42 -9.85 -8.84
C ASP A 94 -2.93 -8.40 -8.91
N GLU A 95 -2.91 -7.80 -10.09
CA GLU A 95 -2.54 -6.40 -10.31
C GLU A 95 -3.49 -5.45 -9.57
N GLU A 96 -4.80 -5.61 -9.75
CA GLU A 96 -5.81 -4.81 -9.05
C GLU A 96 -5.79 -5.04 -7.53
N PHE A 97 -5.45 -6.25 -7.08
CA PHE A 97 -5.29 -6.53 -5.66
C PHE A 97 -4.07 -5.83 -5.07
N LEU A 98 -2.95 -5.80 -5.77
CA LEU A 98 -1.76 -5.06 -5.36
C LEU A 98 -2.01 -3.55 -5.28
N GLU A 99 -2.82 -2.99 -6.19
CA GLU A 99 -3.29 -1.60 -6.09
C GLU A 99 -4.18 -1.38 -4.84
N ASN A 100 -5.09 -2.34 -4.54
CA ASN A 100 -5.91 -2.27 -3.32
C ASN A 100 -5.05 -2.34 -2.05
N GLU A 101 -4.02 -3.18 -2.08
CA GLU A 101 -3.06 -3.36 -0.99
C GLU A 101 -2.22 -2.10 -0.79
N ASP A 102 -1.69 -1.50 -1.86
CA ASP A 102 -0.93 -0.24 -1.79
C ASP A 102 -1.74 0.90 -1.14
N ILE A 103 -3.00 1.09 -1.55
CA ILE A 103 -3.88 2.10 -0.92
C ILE A 103 -4.12 1.79 0.56
N THR A 104 -4.27 0.52 0.90
CA THR A 104 -4.41 0.09 2.30
C THR A 104 -3.14 0.38 3.11
N LEU A 105 -1.97 0.10 2.56
CA LEU A 105 -0.68 0.38 3.18
C LEU A 105 -0.42 1.88 3.30
N MET A 106 -0.81 2.70 2.31
CA MET A 106 -0.74 4.17 2.41
C MET A 106 -1.58 4.68 3.58
N GLN A 107 -2.83 4.19 3.75
CA GLN A 107 -3.65 4.61 4.88
C GLN A 107 -3.06 4.15 6.22
N ALA A 108 -2.52 2.94 6.30
CA ALA A 108 -1.84 2.45 7.50
C ALA A 108 -0.55 3.25 7.80
N THR A 109 0.15 3.70 6.76
CA THR A 109 1.33 4.59 6.87
C THR A 109 0.92 5.95 7.44
N GLU A 110 -0.13 6.58 6.88
CA GLU A 110 -0.68 7.84 7.38
C GLU A 110 -1.00 7.75 8.87
N ASP A 111 -1.69 6.69 9.30
CA ASP A 111 -2.04 6.50 10.71
C ASP A 111 -0.80 6.25 11.60
N LEU A 112 0.16 5.43 11.17
CA LEU A 112 1.40 5.24 11.95
C LEU A 112 2.18 6.55 12.12
N LEU A 113 2.30 7.35 11.05
CA LEU A 113 2.95 8.67 11.12
C LEU A 113 2.17 9.63 12.04
N TYR A 114 0.85 9.67 11.92
CA TYR A 114 -0.01 10.52 12.76
C TYR A 114 0.12 10.19 14.26
N TYR A 115 0.20 8.91 14.61
CA TYR A 115 0.35 8.46 16.00
C TYR A 115 1.82 8.42 16.46
N GLY A 116 2.78 8.80 15.62
CA GLY A 116 4.21 8.84 15.95
C GLY A 116 4.83 7.46 16.16
N LEU A 117 4.32 6.43 15.48
CA LEU A 117 4.84 5.07 15.54
C LEU A 117 5.85 4.83 14.41
N PRO A 118 6.96 4.12 14.67
CA PRO A 118 7.89 3.74 13.62
C PRO A 118 7.27 2.69 12.68
N ILE A 119 7.69 2.66 11.43
CA ILE A 119 7.27 1.64 10.46
C ILE A 119 8.27 0.50 10.51
N THR A 120 7.95 -0.56 11.25
CA THR A 120 8.79 -1.73 11.50
C THR A 120 7.97 -3.01 11.53
N THR A 121 8.61 -4.16 11.51
CA THR A 121 7.93 -5.46 11.65
C THR A 121 7.27 -5.68 13.03
N ASP A 122 7.56 -4.85 14.03
CA ASP A 122 6.88 -4.87 15.32
C ASP A 122 5.57 -4.07 15.31
N THR A 123 5.50 -3.01 14.50
CA THR A 123 4.34 -2.11 14.39
C THR A 123 3.44 -2.42 13.20
N VAL A 124 3.91 -3.20 12.23
CA VAL A 124 3.12 -3.72 11.10
C VAL A 124 2.90 -5.22 11.32
N ARG A 125 1.67 -5.61 11.64
CA ARG A 125 1.32 -6.97 12.05
C ARG A 125 0.29 -7.58 11.12
N LEU A 126 0.23 -8.91 11.11
CA LEU A 126 -0.70 -9.70 10.30
C LEU A 126 -1.68 -10.43 11.20
N HIS A 127 -2.91 -10.65 10.72
CA HIS A 127 -3.98 -11.26 11.53
C HIS A 127 -3.60 -12.62 12.12
N HIS A 128 -2.96 -13.48 11.35
CA HIS A 128 -2.57 -14.83 11.80
C HIS A 128 -1.50 -14.84 12.91
N GLU A 129 -0.90 -13.70 13.24
CA GLU A 129 0.03 -13.61 14.38
C GLU A 129 -0.72 -13.63 15.73
N PHE A 130 -2.03 -13.41 15.75
CA PHE A 130 -2.86 -13.33 16.97
C PHE A 130 -3.75 -14.56 17.17
N VAL A 131 -4.32 -15.10 16.09
CA VAL A 131 -5.20 -16.26 16.12
C VAL A 131 -4.92 -17.17 14.92
N PRO A 132 -5.22 -18.50 15.02
CA PRO A 132 -5.10 -19.39 13.87
C PRO A 132 -6.07 -19.01 12.75
N THR A 133 -5.53 -18.44 11.65
CA THR A 133 -6.27 -18.07 10.45
C THR A 133 -5.34 -18.06 9.25
N SER A 134 -5.88 -18.15 8.04
CA SER A 134 -5.11 -17.96 6.80
C SER A 134 -4.96 -16.48 6.40
N CYS A 135 -5.63 -15.56 7.09
CA CYS A 135 -5.57 -14.12 6.78
C CYS A 135 -4.21 -13.52 7.19
N PRO A 136 -3.56 -12.72 6.34
CA PRO A 136 -3.97 -12.25 5.01
C PRO A 136 -3.56 -13.21 3.88
N HIS A 137 -4.48 -14.07 3.46
CA HIS A 137 -4.20 -15.22 2.58
C HIS A 137 -3.64 -14.84 1.20
N ARG A 138 -4.15 -13.76 0.57
CA ARG A 138 -3.70 -13.34 -0.76
C ARG A 138 -2.38 -12.60 -0.71
N SER A 139 -2.18 -11.73 0.28
CA SER A 139 -0.88 -11.11 0.54
C SER A 139 0.21 -12.17 0.78
N LEU A 140 -0.08 -13.22 1.57
CA LEU A 140 0.82 -14.36 1.73
C LEU A 140 1.15 -15.03 0.39
N ALA A 141 0.16 -15.28 -0.44
CA ALA A 141 0.38 -15.92 -1.74
C ALA A 141 1.24 -15.10 -2.69
N LEU A 142 1.11 -13.77 -2.66
CA LEU A 142 1.79 -12.86 -3.58
C LEU A 142 3.19 -12.45 -3.08
N HIS A 143 3.44 -12.45 -1.76
CA HIS A 143 4.68 -11.94 -1.17
C HIS A 143 5.52 -13.04 -0.50
N GLY A 144 5.68 -14.19 -1.14
CA GLY A 144 6.63 -15.23 -0.74
C GLY A 144 6.13 -16.25 0.27
N GLY A 145 4.87 -16.19 0.72
CA GLY A 145 4.17 -17.25 1.44
C GLY A 145 4.50 -17.37 2.93
N THR A 146 5.33 -16.52 3.50
CA THR A 146 5.67 -16.52 4.93
C THR A 146 5.27 -15.23 5.62
N THR A 147 5.06 -15.28 6.93
CA THR A 147 4.82 -14.07 7.75
C THR A 147 5.93 -13.06 7.59
N GLU A 148 7.17 -13.52 7.64
CA GLU A 148 8.37 -12.67 7.53
C GLU A 148 8.42 -11.97 6.17
N SER A 149 8.29 -12.69 5.06
CA SER A 149 8.36 -12.11 3.72
C SER A 149 7.26 -11.08 3.45
N VAL A 150 6.04 -11.31 3.96
CA VAL A 150 4.94 -10.33 3.83
C VAL A 150 5.20 -9.09 4.67
N LYS A 151 5.65 -9.25 5.91
CA LYS A 151 5.96 -8.11 6.80
C LYS A 151 7.13 -7.28 6.27
N ASP A 152 8.17 -7.93 5.77
CA ASP A 152 9.31 -7.23 5.16
C ASP A 152 8.87 -6.42 3.93
N TYR A 153 8.03 -7.00 3.06
CA TYR A 153 7.44 -6.29 1.93
C TYR A 153 6.58 -5.11 2.40
N PHE A 154 5.67 -5.30 3.36
CA PHE A 154 4.81 -4.22 3.86
C PHE A 154 5.60 -3.09 4.48
N VAL A 155 6.56 -3.42 5.36
CA VAL A 155 7.43 -2.43 6.01
C VAL A 155 8.26 -1.64 4.98
N LEU A 156 8.83 -2.34 3.99
CA LEU A 156 9.54 -1.68 2.90
C LEU A 156 8.61 -0.71 2.18
N ARG A 157 7.45 -1.19 1.71
CA ARG A 157 6.50 -0.43 0.93
C ARG A 157 5.95 0.78 1.68
N MET A 158 5.62 0.60 2.96
CA MET A 158 5.14 1.70 3.82
C MET A 158 6.24 2.74 4.10
N ASN A 159 7.51 2.35 4.24
CA ASN A 159 8.62 3.30 4.34
C ASN A 159 8.83 4.09 3.05
N GLU A 160 8.61 3.49 1.88
CA GLU A 160 8.62 4.20 0.60
C GLU A 160 7.50 5.25 0.55
N PHE A 161 6.29 4.89 0.91
CA PHE A 161 5.16 5.82 0.98
C PHE A 161 5.42 6.97 1.96
N ALA A 162 6.01 6.70 3.12
CA ALA A 162 6.36 7.73 4.10
C ALA A 162 7.41 8.74 3.59
N GLN A 163 8.21 8.39 2.56
CA GLN A 163 9.13 9.34 1.91
C GLN A 163 8.41 10.23 0.90
N LEU A 164 7.26 9.82 0.37
CA LEU A 164 6.47 10.57 -0.60
C LEU A 164 5.55 11.60 0.07
N GLY A 165 5.10 11.32 1.29
CA GLY A 165 4.22 12.21 2.02
C GLY A 165 3.80 11.66 3.38
N SER A 166 3.06 12.46 4.13
CA SER A 166 2.50 12.10 5.44
C SER A 166 1.02 11.71 5.38
N THR A 167 0.36 11.97 4.26
CA THR A 167 -1.04 11.63 3.99
C THR A 167 -1.17 10.84 2.68
N VAL A 168 -2.24 10.08 2.55
CA VAL A 168 -2.52 9.31 1.31
C VAL A 168 -2.57 10.24 0.10
N GLU A 169 -3.14 11.44 0.26
CA GLU A 169 -3.24 12.44 -0.80
C GLU A 169 -1.86 12.90 -1.28
N GLU A 170 -0.96 13.24 -0.35
CA GLU A 170 0.42 13.64 -0.66
C GLU A 170 1.19 12.51 -1.35
N MET A 171 1.05 11.28 -0.87
CA MET A 171 1.70 10.09 -1.45
C MET A 171 1.25 9.87 -2.90
N LEU A 172 -0.06 9.96 -3.16
CA LEU A 172 -0.64 9.78 -4.51
C LEU A 172 -0.26 10.94 -5.45
N GLU A 173 -0.20 12.18 -4.95
CA GLU A 173 0.22 13.34 -5.73
C GLU A 173 1.68 13.18 -6.17
N ALA A 174 2.57 12.82 -5.25
CA ALA A 174 3.99 12.58 -5.55
C ALA A 174 4.19 11.45 -6.58
N ILE A 175 3.42 10.35 -6.49
CA ILE A 175 3.45 9.27 -7.49
C ILE A 175 3.00 9.79 -8.85
N SER A 176 1.90 10.55 -8.92
CA SER A 176 1.36 11.05 -10.18
C SER A 176 2.27 12.07 -10.86
N GLU A 177 2.93 12.94 -10.09
CA GLU A 177 3.91 13.90 -10.60
C GLU A 177 5.12 13.20 -11.24
N HIS A 178 5.57 12.11 -10.61
CA HIS A 178 6.68 11.32 -11.16
C HIS A 178 6.29 10.59 -12.45
N GLU A 179 5.08 10.03 -12.54
CA GLU A 179 4.56 9.38 -13.75
C GLU A 179 4.48 10.36 -14.95
N VAL A 180 4.03 11.60 -14.72
CA VAL A 180 3.96 12.65 -15.76
C VAL A 180 5.35 13.08 -16.24
N ALA A 181 6.34 13.12 -15.34
CA ALA A 181 7.71 13.49 -15.69
C ALA A 181 8.44 12.42 -16.52
N THR A 182 7.95 11.18 -16.53
CA THR A 182 8.55 10.04 -17.25
C THR A 182 7.85 9.69 -18.56
N GLU A 183 6.74 10.37 -18.93
CA GLU A 183 6.12 10.17 -20.24
C GLU A 183 6.99 10.77 -21.37
N PRO A 184 7.25 10.03 -22.47
CA PRO A 184 8.00 10.57 -23.61
C PRO A 184 7.21 11.73 -24.22
N VAL A 185 7.80 12.91 -24.25
CA VAL A 185 7.27 14.06 -25.01
C VAL A 185 7.30 13.68 -26.50
N ASP A 186 6.14 13.56 -27.13
CA ASP A 186 6.03 13.42 -28.58
C ASP A 186 6.87 14.50 -29.27
N GLU A 187 7.85 14.08 -30.07
CA GLU A 187 8.78 14.91 -30.80
C GLU A 187 8.00 15.87 -31.72
N ILE A 188 7.86 17.13 -31.29
CA ILE A 188 7.62 18.22 -32.24
C ILE A 188 9.00 18.57 -32.81
N VAL A 189 9.27 18.14 -34.03
CA VAL A 189 10.45 18.53 -34.78
C VAL A 189 10.29 20.00 -35.24
N PRO A 190 11.12 20.92 -34.76
CA PRO A 190 11.39 22.16 -35.48
C PRO A 190 12.78 22.05 -36.13
N SER A 191 12.81 22.17 -37.46
CA SER A 191 14.02 22.46 -38.21
C SER A 191 14.53 23.84 -37.86
N THR A 192 15.80 23.95 -37.49
CA THR A 192 16.88 24.83 -37.95
C THR A 192 17.91 25.15 -36.87
N GLU A 193 19.14 25.12 -37.30
CA GLU A 193 20.40 25.30 -36.60
C GLU A 193 20.52 26.64 -35.82
N GLU A 194 21.09 26.61 -34.62
CA GLU A 194 22.24 27.47 -34.25
C GLU A 194 22.81 27.11 -32.87
N ASN A 195 24.13 27.11 -32.80
CA ASN A 195 25.00 26.80 -31.67
C ASN A 195 24.70 27.59 -30.41
N ALA A 196 24.64 26.93 -29.24
CA ALA A 196 25.18 27.45 -27.99
C ALA A 196 25.48 26.30 -27.03
N GLU A 197 26.69 26.24 -26.53
CA GLU A 197 27.16 25.35 -25.46
C GLU A 197 26.30 25.49 -24.21
N LEU A 198 25.67 24.38 -23.76
CA LEU A 198 25.16 24.24 -22.40
C LEU A 198 25.34 22.80 -21.91
N SER A 199 25.85 22.73 -20.70
CA SER A 199 26.12 21.59 -19.82
C SER A 199 25.28 20.31 -20.02
N ASP A 200 26.00 19.18 -20.09
CA ASP A 200 25.52 17.78 -19.98
C ASP A 200 24.66 17.56 -18.74
N GLU A 201 23.34 17.51 -18.91
CA GLU A 201 22.39 16.90 -17.99
C GLU A 201 21.43 15.95 -18.73
N ASN A 202 21.95 15.11 -19.61
CA ASN A 202 21.21 14.02 -20.23
C ASN A 202 21.95 12.71 -20.00
N SER A 203 22.14 12.34 -18.73
CA SER A 203 22.65 11.01 -18.38
C SER A 203 21.46 10.06 -18.27
N THR A 204 21.37 9.08 -19.17
CA THR A 204 20.50 7.92 -19.02
C THR A 204 20.60 7.40 -17.58
N PRO A 205 19.48 7.22 -16.85
CA PRO A 205 19.51 6.77 -15.46
C PRO A 205 20.26 5.44 -15.34
N THR A 206 21.06 5.30 -14.31
CA THR A 206 21.78 4.05 -14.05
C THR A 206 20.83 2.96 -13.58
N ASN A 207 21.17 1.69 -13.82
CA ASN A 207 20.36 0.57 -13.29
C ASN A 207 20.19 0.63 -11.77
N ASP A 208 21.10 1.25 -11.02
CA ASP A 208 20.96 1.47 -9.58
C ASP A 208 19.92 2.54 -9.25
N ALA A 209 19.83 3.60 -10.04
CA ALA A 209 18.79 4.62 -9.92
C ALA A 209 17.42 4.03 -10.28
N LEU A 210 17.34 3.31 -11.41
CA LEU A 210 16.11 2.61 -11.81
C LEU A 210 15.67 1.55 -10.80
N ALA A 211 16.61 0.82 -10.18
CA ALA A 211 16.29 -0.13 -9.11
C ALA A 211 15.69 0.57 -7.88
N LYS A 212 16.14 1.77 -7.54
CA LYS A 212 15.50 2.58 -6.49
C LYS A 212 14.09 3.02 -6.88
N GLU A 213 13.90 3.45 -8.12
CA GLU A 213 12.57 3.80 -8.64
C GLU A 213 11.62 2.59 -8.67
N VAL A 214 12.12 1.41 -9.03
CA VAL A 214 11.38 0.15 -8.94
C VAL A 214 10.99 -0.16 -7.51
N ILE A 215 11.91 0.00 -6.56
CA ILE A 215 11.66 -0.16 -5.12
C ILE A 215 10.62 0.87 -4.67
N LEU A 216 10.69 2.12 -5.12
CA LEU A 216 9.70 3.17 -4.85
C LEU A 216 8.34 2.94 -5.55
N GLY A 217 8.18 1.84 -6.29
CA GLY A 217 6.92 1.48 -6.97
C GLY A 217 6.59 2.34 -8.19
N LEU A 218 7.50 3.20 -8.63
CA LEU A 218 7.29 4.14 -9.74
C LEU A 218 7.18 3.43 -11.10
N TRP A 219 7.59 2.18 -11.17
CA TRP A 219 7.53 1.32 -12.36
C TRP A 219 6.41 0.26 -12.29
N ARG A 220 5.42 0.43 -11.41
CA ARG A 220 4.35 -0.55 -11.17
C ARG A 220 4.87 -1.89 -10.66
N ASN A 221 4.06 -2.96 -10.72
CA ASN A 221 4.38 -4.27 -10.16
C ASN A 221 4.23 -5.41 -11.20
N GLY A 222 4.87 -6.53 -10.94
CA GLY A 222 4.69 -7.77 -11.72
C GLY A 222 5.05 -7.63 -13.19
N SER A 223 4.17 -8.14 -14.07
CA SER A 223 4.36 -8.13 -15.53
C SER A 223 4.32 -6.73 -16.12
N GLU A 224 3.56 -5.81 -15.54
CA GLU A 224 3.47 -4.42 -15.98
C GLU A 224 4.80 -3.69 -15.77
N ARG A 225 5.47 -3.89 -14.63
CA ARG A 225 6.82 -3.37 -14.39
C ARG A 225 7.80 -3.82 -15.47
N LYS A 226 7.79 -5.12 -15.78
CA LYS A 226 8.67 -5.67 -16.82
C LYS A 226 8.40 -5.00 -18.16
N GLN A 227 7.14 -4.92 -18.55
CA GLN A 227 6.75 -4.31 -19.82
C GLN A 227 7.17 -2.84 -19.90
N ARG A 228 6.91 -2.04 -18.86
CA ARG A 228 7.27 -0.60 -18.83
C ARG A 228 8.78 -0.36 -18.90
N LEU A 229 9.57 -1.13 -18.17
CA LEU A 229 11.03 -1.01 -18.21
C LEU A 229 11.58 -1.42 -19.59
N GLU A 230 11.07 -2.50 -20.19
CA GLU A 230 11.48 -2.95 -21.53
C GLU A 230 11.02 -1.96 -22.61
N GLU A 231 9.80 -1.41 -22.54
CA GLU A 231 9.31 -0.35 -23.45
C GLU A 231 10.12 0.94 -23.35
N ALA A 232 10.60 1.28 -22.15
CA ALA A 232 11.52 2.41 -21.94
C ALA A 232 12.96 2.10 -22.36
N GLY A 233 13.24 0.90 -22.87
CA GLY A 233 14.56 0.50 -23.36
C GLY A 233 15.54 0.05 -22.28
N TYR A 234 15.07 -0.28 -21.08
CA TYR A 234 15.89 -0.72 -19.96
C TYR A 234 15.94 -2.23 -19.84
N ASP A 235 17.04 -2.76 -19.30
CA ASP A 235 17.22 -4.18 -19.01
C ASP A 235 16.53 -4.54 -17.69
N TYR A 236 15.29 -5.06 -17.78
CA TYR A 236 14.51 -5.47 -16.62
C TYR A 236 15.24 -6.47 -15.72
N ASP A 237 15.91 -7.49 -16.31
CA ASP A 237 16.54 -8.55 -15.51
C ASP A 237 17.73 -7.99 -14.70
N ALA A 238 18.53 -7.10 -15.30
CA ALA A 238 19.63 -6.44 -14.62
C ALA A 238 19.14 -5.51 -13.49
N ILE A 239 18.06 -4.78 -13.71
CA ILE A 239 17.45 -3.90 -12.70
C ILE A 239 16.84 -4.74 -11.56
N GLN A 240 16.11 -5.80 -11.88
CA GLN A 240 15.49 -6.66 -10.88
C GLN A 240 16.52 -7.41 -10.02
N GLU A 241 17.69 -7.75 -10.56
CA GLU A 241 18.81 -8.31 -9.77
C GLU A 241 19.29 -7.32 -8.71
N ILE A 242 19.43 -6.04 -9.06
CA ILE A 242 19.82 -4.98 -8.12
C ILE A 242 18.72 -4.76 -7.07
N VAL A 243 17.45 -4.75 -7.48
CA VAL A 243 16.30 -4.67 -6.57
C VAL A 243 16.38 -5.80 -5.55
N ASN A 244 16.47 -7.04 -6.02
CA ASN A 244 16.54 -8.22 -5.14
C ASN A 244 17.74 -8.18 -4.19
N LYS A 245 18.88 -7.64 -4.63
CA LYS A 245 20.07 -7.46 -3.79
C LYS A 245 19.81 -6.43 -2.70
N LYS A 246 19.25 -5.26 -3.04
CA LYS A 246 18.93 -4.19 -2.08
C LYS A 246 17.87 -4.59 -1.05
N LEU A 247 16.99 -5.53 -1.41
CA LEU A 247 15.95 -6.06 -0.51
C LEU A 247 16.48 -7.13 0.46
N ASN A 248 17.68 -7.68 0.22
CA ASN A 248 18.30 -8.72 1.04
C ASN A 248 19.52 -8.22 1.87
N GLU A 249 19.83 -6.93 1.81
CA GLU A 249 20.84 -6.23 2.62
C GLU A 249 20.20 -5.54 3.82
#